data_5c6f040cee37ea5b84285ab7be2942b4
#
_entry.id   5c6f040cee37ea5b84285ab7be2942b4
#
_cell.length_a   1.000
_cell.length_b   1.000
_cell.length_c   1.000
_cell.angle_alpha   90.00
_cell.angle_beta   90.00
_cell.angle_gamma   90.00
#
_symmetry.space_group_name_H-M   'P 1'
#
loop_
_entity.id
_entity.type
_entity.pdbx_description
1 polymer ?
#
loop_
_entity_poly.entity_id
_entity_poly.type
_entity_poly.pdbx_seq_one_letter_code
_entity_poly.pdbx_strand_id
1 'polypeptide(L)'
;MRRLLPAIFILMLATLAAAQTLPPVATFSIVAFDPQNGDLGVAVASRYFSVGSVVPWAMAGVGAVATQADVNVGYGPQAIDLLRQGLTAQEVLKKLLEEDTFEDKPGRQVAIVDAKGNIATYTGPNAPKWAGDRQGKTWSAQGNILVGPQVPEAMGKAFDETQGELAEKLFAALKAGDAAGGDARGKQSASMLIVRKRGGRNMNNDRYVYINVDDNPDPFKELRRLLDLNLSYNYGDKMYKALSANDLTGARAAAQKANSYSPNNRGIHLQLGFLNYALGDKVLSLEEFSKARELRPDDFGKSWLDESDSPLFKSMRDDKDFMKKLFPPDGVPPAPDAKKGSNQ
;
A
#
# COMPACT_ATOMS: atom_id res chain seq x y z
N MET A 1 -50.99 -28.10 64.88
CA MET A 1 -49.70 -27.62 64.35
C MET A 1 -49.80 -27.60 62.82
N ARG A 2 -50.08 -26.40 62.23
CA ARG A 2 -50.09 -26.21 60.77
C ARG A 2 -48.78 -25.60 60.34
N ARG A 3 -48.05 -26.28 59.48
CA ARG A 3 -46.81 -25.82 58.89
C ARG A 3 -47.15 -24.99 57.63
N LEU A 4 -46.86 -23.70 57.67
CA LEU A 4 -46.88 -22.80 56.50
C LEU A 4 -45.58 -22.97 55.70
N LEU A 5 -45.70 -23.39 54.45
CA LEU A 5 -44.62 -23.33 53.44
C LEU A 5 -44.58 -21.93 52.82
N PRO A 6 -43.43 -21.26 52.70
CA PRO A 6 -43.31 -20.04 51.93
C PRO A 6 -43.17 -20.37 50.45
N ALA A 7 -44.10 -19.80 49.65
CA ALA A 7 -44.01 -19.81 48.21
C ALA A 7 -42.92 -18.83 47.76
N ILE A 8 -41.82 -19.34 47.19
CA ILE A 8 -40.77 -18.56 46.60
C ILE A 8 -41.25 -18.18 45.20
N PHE A 9 -41.55 -16.90 45.01
CA PHE A 9 -41.87 -16.29 43.70
C PHE A 9 -40.54 -16.01 42.97
N ILE A 10 -40.15 -16.89 42.05
CA ILE A 10 -39.00 -16.64 41.17
C ILE A 10 -39.45 -15.68 40.09
N LEU A 11 -39.07 -14.41 40.23
CA LEU A 11 -39.24 -13.39 39.21
C LEU A 11 -38.18 -13.61 38.13
N MET A 12 -38.53 -14.27 37.02
CA MET A 12 -37.68 -14.33 35.83
C MET A 12 -37.65 -12.91 35.21
N LEU A 13 -36.60 -12.17 35.48
CA LEU A 13 -36.23 -11.02 34.65
C LEU A 13 -35.73 -11.54 33.29
N ALA A 14 -36.62 -11.53 32.29
CA ALA A 14 -36.23 -11.64 30.91
C ALA A 14 -35.47 -10.35 30.53
N THR A 15 -34.16 -10.37 30.60
CA THR A 15 -33.32 -9.36 29.96
C THR A 15 -33.51 -9.51 28.46
N LEU A 16 -34.30 -8.62 27.87
CA LEU A 16 -34.25 -8.41 26.43
C LEU A 16 -32.81 -7.99 26.10
N ALA A 17 -32.00 -8.95 25.65
CA ALA A 17 -30.76 -8.64 24.94
C ALA A 17 -31.17 -7.89 23.68
N ALA A 18 -31.17 -6.54 23.75
CA ALA A 18 -31.17 -5.74 22.54
C ALA A 18 -30.01 -6.25 21.69
N ALA A 19 -30.33 -6.88 20.56
CA ALA A 19 -29.34 -7.19 19.58
C ALA A 19 -28.59 -5.87 19.31
N GLN A 20 -27.36 -5.76 19.78
CA GLN A 20 -26.47 -4.66 19.40
C GLN A 20 -26.31 -4.77 17.89
N THR A 21 -27.11 -3.99 17.17
CA THR A 21 -26.82 -3.75 15.77
C THR A 21 -25.41 -3.18 15.74
N LEU A 22 -24.47 -3.93 15.19
CA LEU A 22 -23.12 -3.43 14.96
C LEU A 22 -23.25 -2.06 14.28
N PRO A 23 -22.54 -1.03 14.76
CA PRO A 23 -22.65 0.29 14.15
C PRO A 23 -22.33 0.14 12.66
N PRO A 24 -23.10 0.78 11.77
CA PRO A 24 -22.90 0.67 10.33
C PRO A 24 -21.45 1.03 9.99
N VAL A 25 -20.84 0.29 9.06
CA VAL A 25 -19.44 0.44 8.66
C VAL A 25 -19.28 1.69 7.82
N ALA A 26 -18.83 2.81 8.42
CA ALA A 26 -18.42 3.96 7.65
C ALA A 26 -17.05 3.65 7.01
N THR A 27 -16.94 4.00 5.76
CA THR A 27 -15.79 3.61 4.95
C THR A 27 -15.64 4.59 3.80
N PHE A 28 -14.41 4.93 3.45
CA PHE A 28 -14.10 5.54 2.16
C PHE A 28 -13.01 4.75 1.46
N SER A 29 -13.17 4.57 0.18
CA SER A 29 -12.29 3.77 -0.66
C SER A 29 -12.13 4.37 -2.05
N ILE A 30 -11.11 3.92 -2.75
CA ILE A 30 -10.88 4.25 -4.16
C ILE A 30 -10.45 2.98 -4.89
N VAL A 31 -11.06 2.71 -6.04
CA VAL A 31 -10.61 1.71 -7.01
C VAL A 31 -9.97 2.43 -8.19
N ALA A 32 -8.89 1.88 -8.75
CA ALA A 32 -8.21 2.54 -9.86
C ALA A 32 -7.49 1.56 -10.78
N PHE A 33 -7.33 1.99 -12.04
CA PHE A 33 -6.55 1.36 -13.08
C PHE A 33 -5.45 2.31 -13.57
N ASP A 34 -4.22 1.82 -13.71
CA ASP A 34 -3.13 2.55 -14.32
C ASP A 34 -2.91 2.06 -15.77
N PRO A 35 -3.27 2.86 -16.78
CA PRO A 35 -3.14 2.44 -18.18
C PRO A 35 -1.69 2.35 -18.68
N GLN A 36 -0.71 2.90 -17.93
CA GLN A 36 0.70 2.88 -18.32
C GLN A 36 1.33 1.49 -18.13
N ASN A 37 0.92 0.77 -17.10
CA ASN A 37 1.54 -0.50 -16.73
C ASN A 37 0.53 -1.64 -16.46
N GLY A 38 -0.78 -1.33 -16.50
CA GLY A 38 -1.85 -2.28 -16.27
C GLY A 38 -2.11 -2.61 -14.80
N ASP A 39 -1.60 -1.80 -13.87
CA ASP A 39 -1.87 -1.98 -12.45
C ASP A 39 -3.34 -1.75 -12.15
N LEU A 40 -3.88 -2.59 -11.29
CA LEU A 40 -5.23 -2.47 -10.74
C LEU A 40 -5.12 -2.39 -9.21
N GLY A 41 -5.83 -1.44 -8.60
CA GLY A 41 -5.67 -1.23 -7.18
C GLY A 41 -6.94 -0.78 -6.47
N VAL A 42 -6.96 -1.08 -5.17
CA VAL A 42 -7.95 -0.60 -4.20
C VAL A 42 -7.22 -0.09 -2.98
N ALA A 43 -7.62 1.09 -2.52
CA ALA A 43 -7.21 1.58 -1.20
C ALA A 43 -8.46 1.97 -0.40
N VAL A 44 -8.44 1.71 0.91
CA VAL A 44 -9.61 1.90 1.79
C VAL A 44 -9.18 2.30 3.19
N ALA A 45 -9.98 3.12 3.85
CA ALA A 45 -9.88 3.42 5.27
C ALA A 45 -11.26 3.44 5.93
N SER A 46 -11.32 3.08 7.21
CA SER A 46 -12.56 2.92 7.94
C SER A 46 -12.35 3.01 9.45
N ARG A 47 -13.43 3.37 10.16
CA ARG A 47 -13.56 3.04 11.57
C ARG A 47 -14.24 1.69 11.75
N TYR A 48 -13.62 0.67 11.21
CA TYR A 48 -14.02 -0.72 11.28
C TYR A 48 -12.77 -1.59 11.46
N PHE A 49 -12.81 -2.60 12.29
CA PHE A 49 -11.68 -3.51 12.48
C PHE A 49 -11.37 -4.28 11.19
N SER A 50 -10.10 -4.28 10.77
CA SER A 50 -9.62 -5.09 9.63
C SER A 50 -10.40 -4.88 8.32
N VAL A 51 -10.59 -3.61 7.92
CA VAL A 51 -11.31 -3.25 6.70
C VAL A 51 -10.77 -3.92 5.44
N GLY A 52 -9.48 -4.25 5.46
CA GLY A 52 -8.80 -4.93 4.35
C GLY A 52 -9.23 -6.38 4.14
N SER A 53 -9.87 -7.01 5.13
CA SER A 53 -10.43 -8.36 5.01
C SER A 53 -11.80 -8.40 4.30
N VAL A 54 -12.41 -7.23 4.11
CA VAL A 54 -13.80 -7.11 3.67
C VAL A 54 -13.92 -6.38 2.34
N VAL A 55 -13.29 -5.19 2.22
CA VAL A 55 -13.56 -4.23 1.14
C VAL A 55 -12.79 -4.51 -0.15
N PRO A 56 -11.43 -4.67 -0.15
CA PRO A 56 -10.64 -4.66 -1.36
C PRO A 56 -10.52 -6.05 -2.00
N TRP A 57 -10.76 -6.10 -3.31
CA TRP A 57 -10.58 -7.28 -4.14
C TRP A 57 -9.92 -6.88 -5.46
N ALA A 58 -8.95 -7.64 -5.94
CA ALA A 58 -8.33 -7.38 -7.24
C ALA A 58 -7.65 -8.62 -7.81
N MET A 59 -7.62 -8.71 -9.14
CA MET A 59 -6.88 -9.71 -9.89
C MET A 59 -6.16 -9.04 -11.08
N ALA A 60 -4.86 -9.31 -11.22
CA ALA A 60 -4.03 -8.71 -12.26
C ALA A 60 -4.53 -9.05 -13.67
N GLY A 61 -4.71 -8.02 -14.50
CA GLY A 61 -5.24 -8.16 -15.85
C GLY A 61 -6.74 -8.46 -15.94
N VAL A 62 -7.47 -8.36 -14.82
CA VAL A 62 -8.91 -8.64 -14.74
C VAL A 62 -9.69 -7.44 -14.24
N GLY A 63 -9.45 -6.99 -12.99
CA GLY A 63 -10.14 -5.85 -12.42
C GLY A 63 -9.87 -5.66 -10.94
N ALA A 64 -10.46 -4.59 -10.38
CA ALA A 64 -10.45 -4.29 -8.96
C ALA A 64 -11.84 -3.87 -8.47
N VAL A 65 -12.17 -4.22 -7.24
CA VAL A 65 -13.50 -4.06 -6.65
C VAL A 65 -13.37 -3.58 -5.21
N ALA A 66 -14.21 -2.62 -4.84
CA ALA A 66 -14.46 -2.25 -3.46
C ALA A 66 -15.94 -2.48 -3.13
N THR A 67 -16.25 -3.32 -2.13
CA THR A 67 -17.61 -3.56 -1.63
C THR A 67 -17.69 -3.14 -0.17
N GLN A 68 -18.67 -2.32 0.21
CA GLN A 68 -18.74 -1.66 1.51
C GLN A 68 -20.18 -1.24 1.88
N ALA A 69 -20.37 -0.49 2.97
CA ALA A 69 -21.63 -0.11 3.60
C ALA A 69 -22.36 -1.33 4.18
N ASP A 70 -23.63 -1.61 3.84
CA ASP A 70 -24.24 -2.89 4.15
C ASP A 70 -23.61 -3.95 3.25
N VAL A 71 -22.39 -4.36 3.63
CA VAL A 71 -21.46 -5.06 2.76
C VAL A 71 -21.92 -6.49 2.43
N ASN A 72 -21.92 -6.82 1.13
CA ASN A 72 -21.92 -8.21 0.69
C ASN A 72 -20.47 -8.57 0.24
N VAL A 73 -19.74 -9.26 1.11
CA VAL A 73 -18.34 -9.67 0.83
C VAL A 73 -18.25 -10.58 -0.40
N GLY A 74 -19.31 -11.37 -0.65
CA GLY A 74 -19.41 -12.23 -1.83
C GLY A 74 -19.33 -11.48 -3.17
N TYR A 75 -19.64 -10.19 -3.21
CA TYR A 75 -19.49 -9.38 -4.43
C TYR A 75 -18.06 -9.32 -4.93
N GLY A 76 -17.07 -9.33 -4.03
CA GLY A 76 -15.65 -9.31 -4.40
C GLY A 76 -15.25 -10.47 -5.32
N PRO A 77 -15.28 -11.74 -4.84
CA PRO A 77 -14.91 -12.89 -5.66
C PRO A 77 -15.85 -13.08 -6.86
N GLN A 78 -17.16 -12.85 -6.72
CA GLN A 78 -18.10 -12.96 -7.83
C GLN A 78 -17.80 -11.96 -8.94
N ALA A 79 -17.53 -10.68 -8.60
CA ALA A 79 -17.14 -9.67 -9.59
C ALA A 79 -15.87 -10.07 -10.33
N ILE A 80 -14.83 -10.50 -9.61
CA ILE A 80 -13.58 -10.95 -10.23
C ILE A 80 -13.82 -12.12 -11.17
N ASP A 81 -14.66 -13.09 -10.82
CA ASP A 81 -14.98 -14.23 -11.68
C ASP A 81 -15.76 -13.82 -12.94
N LEU A 82 -16.70 -12.90 -12.83
CA LEU A 82 -17.46 -12.37 -13.97
C LEU A 82 -16.58 -11.51 -14.90
N LEU A 83 -15.72 -10.64 -14.35
CA LEU A 83 -14.75 -9.89 -15.13
C LEU A 83 -13.78 -10.82 -15.88
N ARG A 84 -13.33 -11.91 -15.26
CA ARG A 84 -12.47 -12.94 -15.88
C ARG A 84 -13.16 -13.66 -17.03
N GLN A 85 -14.48 -13.78 -17.00
CA GLN A 85 -15.30 -14.29 -18.09
C GLN A 85 -15.47 -13.30 -19.26
N GLY A 86 -14.98 -12.06 -19.10
CA GLY A 86 -14.98 -11.03 -20.15
C GLY A 86 -16.12 -10.02 -20.06
N LEU A 87 -16.95 -10.05 -19.00
CA LEU A 87 -17.97 -9.04 -18.78
C LEU A 87 -17.31 -7.69 -18.46
N THR A 88 -17.94 -6.60 -18.87
CA THR A 88 -17.55 -5.23 -18.50
C THR A 88 -17.91 -4.93 -17.05
N ALA A 89 -17.29 -3.91 -16.45
CA ALA A 89 -17.61 -3.47 -15.08
C ALA A 89 -19.12 -3.20 -14.90
N GLN A 90 -19.79 -2.61 -15.90
CA GLN A 90 -21.20 -2.30 -15.89
C GLN A 90 -22.08 -3.56 -15.89
N GLU A 91 -21.76 -4.54 -16.77
CA GLU A 91 -22.48 -5.81 -16.84
C GLU A 91 -22.33 -6.61 -15.53
N VAL A 92 -21.09 -6.59 -14.97
CA VAL A 92 -20.83 -7.24 -13.68
C VAL A 92 -21.67 -6.62 -12.57
N LEU A 93 -21.64 -5.29 -12.43
CA LEU A 93 -22.41 -4.60 -11.38
C LEU A 93 -23.90 -4.88 -11.49
N LYS A 94 -24.43 -4.79 -12.73
CA LYS A 94 -25.86 -5.12 -13.00
C LYS A 94 -26.20 -6.53 -12.52
N LYS A 95 -25.37 -7.52 -12.90
CA LYS A 95 -25.60 -8.94 -12.56
C LYS A 95 -25.51 -9.17 -11.05
N LEU A 96 -24.54 -8.59 -10.36
CA LEU A 96 -24.43 -8.69 -8.90
C LEU A 96 -25.66 -8.17 -8.18
N LEU A 97 -26.20 -7.00 -8.62
CA LEU A 97 -27.39 -6.42 -8.05
C LEU A 97 -28.69 -7.20 -8.37
N GLU A 98 -28.78 -7.79 -9.56
CA GLU A 98 -29.92 -8.62 -9.95
C GLU A 98 -29.97 -9.94 -9.14
N GLU A 99 -28.82 -10.53 -8.88
CA GLU A 99 -28.70 -11.81 -8.17
C GLU A 99 -28.70 -11.65 -6.62
N ASP A 100 -28.52 -10.44 -6.09
CA ASP A 100 -28.59 -10.19 -4.65
C ASP A 100 -30.02 -10.21 -4.15
N THR A 101 -30.35 -11.25 -3.40
CA THR A 101 -31.67 -11.48 -2.82
C THR A 101 -31.81 -11.04 -1.35
N PHE A 102 -30.73 -10.47 -0.75
CA PHE A 102 -30.75 -10.01 0.63
C PHE A 102 -31.58 -8.73 0.79
N GLU A 103 -32.32 -8.62 1.88
CA GLU A 103 -33.20 -7.47 2.19
C GLU A 103 -32.40 -6.15 2.31
N ASP A 104 -31.14 -6.22 2.75
CA ASP A 104 -30.24 -5.07 2.92
C ASP A 104 -29.56 -4.61 1.61
N LYS A 105 -29.87 -5.22 0.46
CA LYS A 105 -29.34 -4.80 -0.85
C LYS A 105 -29.43 -3.29 -1.11
N PRO A 106 -30.52 -2.58 -0.74
CA PRO A 106 -30.58 -1.13 -0.92
C PRO A 106 -29.54 -0.33 -0.12
N GLY A 107 -28.85 -0.94 0.84
CA GLY A 107 -27.77 -0.33 1.62
C GLY A 107 -26.35 -0.61 1.07
N ARG A 108 -26.21 -1.40 -0.02
CA ARG A 108 -24.91 -1.73 -0.62
C ARG A 108 -24.20 -0.50 -1.19
N GLN A 109 -22.88 -0.51 -1.13
CA GLN A 109 -22.04 0.42 -1.89
C GLN A 109 -20.90 -0.35 -2.56
N VAL A 110 -20.78 -0.25 -3.88
CA VAL A 110 -19.83 -1.03 -4.70
C VAL A 110 -19.20 -0.15 -5.75
N ALA A 111 -17.90 -0.32 -5.98
CA ALA A 111 -17.19 0.23 -7.13
C ALA A 111 -16.35 -0.86 -7.79
N ILE A 112 -16.36 -0.89 -9.11
CA ILE A 112 -15.66 -1.86 -9.95
C ILE A 112 -14.89 -1.10 -11.02
N VAL A 113 -13.63 -1.46 -11.24
CA VAL A 113 -12.86 -1.08 -12.43
C VAL A 113 -12.35 -2.33 -13.11
N ASP A 114 -12.56 -2.45 -14.43
CA ASP A 114 -12.02 -3.57 -15.23
C ASP A 114 -10.63 -3.26 -15.78
N ALA A 115 -9.97 -4.26 -16.36
CA ALA A 115 -8.62 -4.13 -16.94
C ALA A 115 -8.54 -3.24 -18.20
N LYS A 116 -9.67 -2.72 -18.69
CA LYS A 116 -9.74 -1.74 -19.78
C LYS A 116 -9.98 -0.32 -19.26
N GLY A 117 -10.16 -0.18 -17.92
CA GLY A 117 -10.45 1.09 -17.27
C GLY A 117 -11.94 1.49 -17.27
N ASN A 118 -12.86 0.59 -17.65
CA ASN A 118 -14.28 0.86 -17.51
C ASN A 118 -14.65 0.80 -16.01
N ILE A 119 -15.48 1.76 -15.57
CA ILE A 119 -15.86 1.94 -14.16
C ILE A 119 -17.37 1.77 -14.03
N ALA A 120 -17.78 1.07 -12.98
CA ALA A 120 -19.18 0.99 -12.56
C ALA A 120 -19.28 1.16 -11.05
N THR A 121 -20.27 1.96 -10.60
CA THR A 121 -20.49 2.24 -9.19
C THR A 121 -21.97 2.11 -8.85
N TYR A 122 -22.22 1.74 -7.60
CA TYR A 122 -23.54 1.73 -7.00
C TYR A 122 -23.44 2.22 -5.55
N THR A 123 -24.20 3.24 -5.24
CA THR A 123 -24.50 3.66 -3.86
C THR A 123 -26.01 3.53 -3.66
N GLY A 124 -26.43 2.54 -2.92
CA GLY A 124 -27.83 2.23 -2.70
C GLY A 124 -28.56 3.35 -1.93
N PRO A 125 -29.87 3.50 -2.11
CA PRO A 125 -30.66 4.58 -1.49
C PRO A 125 -30.65 4.54 0.04
N ASN A 126 -30.47 3.35 0.63
CA ASN A 126 -30.40 3.15 2.07
C ASN A 126 -28.95 3.14 2.61
N ALA A 127 -27.95 3.35 1.76
CA ALA A 127 -26.57 3.48 2.25
C ALA A 127 -26.46 4.59 3.31
N PRO A 128 -25.83 4.31 4.47
CA PRO A 128 -25.80 5.26 5.59
C PRO A 128 -25.13 6.58 5.20
N LYS A 129 -25.82 7.69 5.43
CA LYS A 129 -25.45 9.02 4.90
C LYS A 129 -24.50 9.79 5.84
N TRP A 130 -23.63 10.68 5.30
CA TRP A 130 -23.56 10.96 3.86
C TRP A 130 -22.89 9.77 3.12
N ALA A 131 -23.48 9.37 1.96
CA ALA A 131 -22.94 8.35 1.10
C ALA A 131 -22.99 8.78 -0.37
N GLY A 132 -21.97 8.41 -1.16
CA GLY A 132 -21.88 8.73 -2.58
C GLY A 132 -20.49 8.44 -3.16
N ASP A 133 -20.32 8.78 -4.43
CA ASP A 133 -19.08 8.58 -5.17
C ASP A 133 -18.70 9.77 -6.06
N ARG A 134 -17.45 9.77 -6.52
CA ARG A 134 -16.91 10.58 -7.60
C ARG A 134 -16.06 9.68 -8.50
N GLN A 135 -16.15 9.93 -9.79
CA GLN A 135 -15.44 9.16 -10.81
C GLN A 135 -14.55 10.05 -11.64
N GLY A 136 -13.36 9.58 -11.94
CA GLY A 136 -12.46 10.13 -12.94
C GLY A 136 -12.36 9.21 -14.15
N LYS A 137 -11.32 9.42 -14.94
CA LYS A 137 -11.10 8.63 -16.16
C LYS A 137 -10.75 7.17 -15.87
N THR A 138 -10.00 6.90 -14.81
CA THR A 138 -9.44 5.58 -14.47
C THR A 138 -9.61 5.20 -13.01
N TRP A 139 -10.43 5.93 -12.27
CA TRP A 139 -10.66 5.70 -10.85
C TRP A 139 -12.10 6.03 -10.42
N SER A 140 -12.54 5.40 -9.34
CA SER A 140 -13.73 5.79 -8.59
C SER A 140 -13.41 5.87 -7.11
N ALA A 141 -13.74 7.00 -6.48
CA ALA A 141 -13.69 7.23 -5.04
C ALA A 141 -15.11 7.28 -4.47
N GLN A 142 -15.38 6.53 -3.44
CA GLN A 142 -16.69 6.40 -2.81
C GLN A 142 -16.59 6.29 -1.31
N GLY A 143 -17.71 6.57 -0.64
CA GLY A 143 -17.79 6.36 0.81
C GLY A 143 -19.19 6.48 1.37
N ASN A 144 -19.33 6.07 2.62
CA ASN A 144 -20.57 6.11 3.41
C ASN A 144 -20.26 6.56 4.84
N ILE A 145 -21.25 7.12 5.53
CA ILE A 145 -21.12 7.79 6.84
C ILE A 145 -19.97 8.82 6.84
N LEU A 146 -19.77 9.48 5.72
CA LEU A 146 -18.77 10.52 5.59
C LEU A 146 -19.29 11.85 6.14
N VAL A 147 -18.37 12.75 6.45
CA VAL A 147 -18.73 14.14 6.82
C VAL A 147 -19.39 14.89 5.67
N GLY A 148 -19.23 14.45 4.40
CA GLY A 148 -19.89 15.05 3.23
C GLY A 148 -19.20 14.68 1.90
N PRO A 149 -19.72 15.26 0.79
CA PRO A 149 -19.23 14.98 -0.57
C PRO A 149 -17.81 15.45 -0.83
N GLN A 150 -17.28 16.38 -0.02
CA GLN A 150 -15.90 16.87 -0.15
C GLN A 150 -14.85 15.76 0.05
N VAL A 151 -15.20 14.65 0.72
CA VAL A 151 -14.28 13.53 0.94
C VAL A 151 -13.92 12.83 -0.37
N PRO A 152 -14.85 12.23 -1.14
CA PRO A 152 -14.50 11.62 -2.43
C PRO A 152 -14.03 12.64 -3.47
N GLU A 153 -14.44 13.91 -3.38
CA GLU A 153 -13.92 15.00 -4.23
C GLU A 153 -12.44 15.26 -3.98
N ALA A 154 -12.03 15.38 -2.72
CA ALA A 154 -10.63 15.56 -2.35
C ALA A 154 -9.78 14.34 -2.74
N MET A 155 -10.32 13.12 -2.56
CA MET A 155 -9.65 11.89 -2.97
C MET A 155 -9.36 11.88 -4.46
N GLY A 156 -10.35 12.19 -5.29
CA GLY A 156 -10.20 12.20 -6.73
C GLY A 156 -9.22 13.27 -7.22
N LYS A 157 -9.32 14.49 -6.69
CA LYS A 157 -8.38 15.56 -6.98
C LYS A 157 -6.93 15.16 -6.65
N ALA A 158 -6.70 14.62 -5.46
CA ALA A 158 -5.36 14.19 -5.05
C ALA A 158 -4.84 13.05 -5.91
N PHE A 159 -5.69 12.11 -6.33
CA PHE A 159 -5.31 11.04 -7.24
C PHE A 159 -4.82 11.57 -8.59
N ASP A 160 -5.55 12.51 -9.19
CA ASP A 160 -5.22 13.10 -10.51
C ASP A 160 -3.96 13.98 -10.47
N GLU A 161 -3.76 14.75 -9.38
CA GLU A 161 -2.62 15.65 -9.21
C GLU A 161 -1.32 14.93 -8.82
N THR A 162 -1.41 13.73 -8.21
CA THR A 162 -0.23 13.00 -7.75
C THR A 162 0.50 12.34 -8.91
N GLN A 163 1.81 12.59 -8.99
CA GLN A 163 2.70 11.94 -9.94
C GLN A 163 3.29 10.65 -9.36
N GLY A 164 3.70 9.73 -10.24
CA GLY A 164 4.33 8.47 -9.85
C GLY A 164 3.43 7.26 -10.06
N GLU A 165 3.80 6.16 -9.42
CA GLU A 165 3.08 4.90 -9.59
C GLU A 165 1.75 4.86 -8.82
N LEU A 166 0.89 3.92 -9.19
CA LEU A 166 -0.47 3.78 -8.63
C LEU A 166 -0.50 3.79 -7.10
N ALA A 167 0.51 3.23 -6.44
CA ALA A 167 0.62 3.18 -4.99
C ALA A 167 0.66 4.57 -4.34
N GLU A 168 1.42 5.50 -4.93
CA GLU A 168 1.51 6.88 -4.43
C GLU A 168 0.20 7.63 -4.66
N LYS A 169 -0.43 7.46 -5.82
CA LYS A 169 -1.72 8.07 -6.15
C LYS A 169 -2.84 7.60 -5.20
N LEU A 170 -2.91 6.29 -4.94
CA LEU A 170 -3.89 5.72 -4.03
C LEU A 170 -3.68 6.17 -2.58
N PHE A 171 -2.41 6.25 -2.13
CA PHE A 171 -2.11 6.75 -0.79
C PHE A 171 -2.47 8.24 -0.65
N ALA A 172 -2.12 9.05 -1.65
CA ALA A 172 -2.46 10.47 -1.66
C ALA A 172 -3.98 10.70 -1.63
N ALA A 173 -4.74 9.90 -2.38
CA ALA A 173 -6.20 9.93 -2.37
C ALA A 173 -6.77 9.64 -0.97
N LEU A 174 -6.34 8.55 -0.31
CA LEU A 174 -6.78 8.24 1.05
C LEU A 174 -6.45 9.36 2.03
N LYS A 175 -5.23 9.89 1.95
CA LYS A 175 -4.75 10.97 2.81
C LYS A 175 -5.55 12.26 2.63
N ALA A 176 -5.92 12.59 1.39
CA ALA A 176 -6.77 13.74 1.09
C ALA A 176 -8.21 13.54 1.60
N GLY A 177 -8.75 12.32 1.47
CA GLY A 177 -10.05 11.96 2.04
C GLY A 177 -10.07 12.13 3.56
N ASP A 178 -9.04 11.65 4.27
CA ASP A 178 -8.86 11.84 5.71
C ASP A 178 -8.81 13.34 6.09
N ALA A 179 -8.01 14.12 5.36
CA ALA A 179 -7.88 15.56 5.58
C ALA A 179 -9.17 16.35 5.32
N ALA A 180 -10.03 15.85 4.41
CA ALA A 180 -11.35 16.42 4.13
C ALA A 180 -12.42 16.05 5.17
N GLY A 181 -12.04 15.29 6.22
CA GLY A 181 -12.88 14.89 7.33
C GLY A 181 -13.19 13.39 7.38
N GLY A 182 -12.99 12.64 6.31
CA GLY A 182 -13.06 11.18 6.25
C GLY A 182 -14.35 10.56 6.78
N ASP A 183 -14.18 9.48 7.53
CA ASP A 183 -15.23 8.79 8.30
C ASP A 183 -15.66 9.67 9.48
N ALA A 184 -16.96 10.03 9.55
CA ALA A 184 -17.50 10.90 10.60
C ALA A 184 -17.31 10.34 12.02
N ARG A 185 -17.06 9.06 12.18
CA ARG A 185 -16.77 8.39 13.46
C ARG A 185 -15.29 8.38 13.84
N GLY A 186 -14.39 8.76 12.93
CA GLY A 186 -12.96 8.69 13.08
C GLY A 186 -12.32 7.55 12.28
N LYS A 187 -11.15 7.08 12.69
CA LYS A 187 -10.33 6.11 11.95
C LYS A 187 -9.88 4.96 12.85
N GLN A 188 -9.68 3.78 12.28
CA GLN A 188 -9.21 2.58 12.99
C GLN A 188 -8.35 1.69 12.11
N SER A 189 -8.72 1.47 10.85
CA SER A 189 -8.00 0.58 9.94
C SER A 189 -7.84 1.19 8.55
N ALA A 190 -6.86 0.69 7.81
CA ALA A 190 -6.64 1.04 6.41
C ALA A 190 -6.03 -0.15 5.66
N SER A 191 -6.27 -0.22 4.35
CA SER A 191 -5.69 -1.26 3.51
C SER A 191 -5.37 -0.72 2.11
N MET A 192 -4.37 -1.32 1.48
CA MET A 192 -4.01 -1.09 0.09
C MET A 192 -3.69 -2.43 -0.58
N LEU A 193 -4.41 -2.72 -1.65
CA LEU A 193 -4.19 -3.87 -2.53
C LEU A 193 -3.90 -3.35 -3.94
N ILE A 194 -2.73 -3.66 -4.49
CA ILE A 194 -2.39 -3.40 -5.88
C ILE A 194 -1.87 -4.69 -6.50
N VAL A 195 -2.43 -5.03 -7.64
CA VAL A 195 -2.05 -6.21 -8.39
C VAL A 195 -1.42 -5.82 -9.73
N ARG A 196 -0.32 -6.50 -10.05
CA ARG A 196 0.45 -6.39 -11.29
C ARG A 196 0.86 -7.78 -11.71
N LYS A 197 0.67 -8.13 -12.97
CA LYS A 197 1.06 -9.45 -13.46
C LYS A 197 2.54 -9.72 -13.17
N ARG A 198 2.81 -10.74 -12.35
CA ARG A 198 4.15 -11.12 -11.87
C ARG A 198 4.91 -9.98 -11.16
N GLY A 199 4.19 -8.99 -10.63
CA GLY A 199 4.76 -7.81 -9.98
C GLY A 199 5.07 -7.99 -8.50
N GLY A 200 4.49 -8.99 -7.85
CA GLY A 200 4.72 -9.31 -6.45
C GLY A 200 6.07 -9.99 -6.21
N ARG A 201 6.46 -10.06 -4.95
CA ARG A 201 7.72 -10.69 -4.53
C ARG A 201 7.68 -12.21 -4.71
N ASN A 202 8.85 -12.82 -4.92
CA ASN A 202 9.02 -14.28 -4.98
C ASN A 202 8.20 -14.94 -6.11
N MET A 203 8.51 -14.68 -7.35
CA MET A 203 7.95 -15.29 -8.57
C MET A 203 6.48 -15.78 -8.48
N ASN A 204 5.75 -15.68 -9.59
CA ASN A 204 4.34 -16.14 -9.70
C ASN A 204 3.36 -15.50 -8.70
N ASN A 205 3.71 -14.35 -8.15
CA ASN A 205 2.88 -13.56 -7.26
C ASN A 205 2.50 -12.24 -7.93
N ASP A 206 1.20 -11.95 -8.01
CA ASP A 206 0.67 -10.74 -8.64
C ASP A 206 0.41 -9.61 -7.63
N ARG A 207 0.56 -9.84 -6.32
CA ARG A 207 0.35 -8.83 -5.27
C ARG A 207 1.55 -7.88 -5.21
N TYR A 208 1.50 -6.80 -5.98
CA TYR A 208 2.53 -5.76 -6.00
C TYR A 208 2.59 -4.98 -4.67
N VAL A 209 1.41 -4.63 -4.16
CA VAL A 209 1.22 -4.12 -2.79
C VAL A 209 0.06 -4.89 -2.16
N TYR A 210 0.25 -5.38 -0.94
CA TYR A 210 -0.82 -5.93 -0.12
C TYR A 210 -0.52 -5.64 1.34
N ILE A 211 -1.12 -4.58 1.84
CA ILE A 211 -0.87 -4.05 3.18
C ILE A 211 -2.20 -3.87 3.89
N ASN A 212 -2.28 -4.39 5.11
CA ASN A 212 -3.40 -4.20 6.02
C ASN A 212 -2.90 -3.58 7.33
N VAL A 213 -3.57 -2.54 7.77
CA VAL A 213 -3.47 -1.96 9.10
C VAL A 213 -4.82 -2.22 9.76
N ASP A 214 -4.91 -3.29 10.53
CA ASP A 214 -6.18 -3.84 11.00
C ASP A 214 -6.78 -3.06 12.16
N ASP A 215 -5.93 -2.53 13.06
CA ASP A 215 -6.34 -1.73 14.21
C ASP A 215 -5.18 -0.80 14.63
N ASN A 216 -5.36 0.50 14.42
CA ASN A 216 -4.34 1.51 14.76
C ASN A 216 -5.01 2.88 14.96
N PRO A 217 -4.64 3.66 15.99
CA PRO A 217 -5.18 5.00 16.20
C PRO A 217 -4.78 6.00 15.09
N ASP A 218 -3.66 5.76 14.39
CA ASP A 218 -3.24 6.50 13.20
C ASP A 218 -2.90 5.54 12.05
N PRO A 219 -3.93 4.94 11.41
CA PRO A 219 -3.73 3.91 10.39
C PRO A 219 -3.03 4.46 9.14
N PHE A 220 -3.10 5.77 8.86
CA PHE A 220 -2.44 6.37 7.71
C PHE A 220 -0.94 6.49 7.89
N LYS A 221 -0.48 6.84 9.10
CA LYS A 221 0.94 6.86 9.42
C LYS A 221 1.55 5.47 9.28
N GLU A 222 0.87 4.46 9.80
CA GLU A 222 1.33 3.08 9.71
C GLU A 222 1.25 2.55 8.27
N LEU A 223 0.17 2.82 7.54
CA LEU A 223 0.04 2.47 6.12
C LEU A 223 1.19 3.08 5.29
N ARG A 224 1.55 4.36 5.51
CA ARG A 224 2.67 5.00 4.83
C ARG A 224 4.00 4.29 5.15
N ARG A 225 4.26 4.03 6.41
CA ARG A 225 5.47 3.33 6.85
C ARG A 225 5.62 1.96 6.19
N LEU A 226 4.53 1.19 6.16
CA LEU A 226 4.51 -0.14 5.53
C LEU A 226 4.61 -0.05 4.01
N LEU A 227 3.99 0.96 3.39
CA LEU A 227 4.08 1.19 1.95
C LEU A 227 5.49 1.58 1.54
N ASP A 228 6.16 2.47 2.28
CA ASP A 228 7.57 2.82 2.05
C ASP A 228 8.47 1.58 2.09
N LEU A 229 8.26 0.74 3.09
CA LEU A 229 9.00 -0.51 3.22
C LEU A 229 8.74 -1.46 2.03
N ASN A 230 7.47 -1.64 1.65
CA ASN A 230 7.08 -2.48 0.51
C ASN A 230 7.70 -1.97 -0.80
N LEU A 231 7.61 -0.67 -1.08
CA LEU A 231 8.15 -0.07 -2.30
C LEU A 231 9.69 -0.15 -2.33
N SER A 232 10.34 0.07 -1.19
CA SER A 232 11.79 -0.13 -1.07
C SER A 232 12.21 -1.54 -1.49
N TYR A 233 11.51 -2.57 -1.02
CA TYR A 233 11.77 -3.95 -1.44
C TYR A 233 11.46 -4.20 -2.91
N ASN A 234 10.35 -3.68 -3.44
CA ASN A 234 9.99 -3.84 -4.85
C ASN A 234 11.05 -3.22 -5.78
N TYR A 235 11.62 -2.07 -5.42
CA TYR A 235 12.73 -1.46 -6.14
C TYR A 235 14.05 -2.20 -5.93
N GLY A 236 14.27 -2.83 -4.78
CA GLY A 236 15.36 -3.77 -4.55
C GLY A 236 15.30 -4.96 -5.54
N ASP A 237 14.13 -5.57 -5.72
CA ASP A 237 13.93 -6.64 -6.70
C ASP A 237 14.18 -6.17 -8.14
N LYS A 238 13.79 -4.93 -8.49
CA LYS A 238 14.11 -4.31 -9.80
C LYS A 238 15.61 -4.13 -9.97
N MET A 239 16.31 -3.71 -8.93
CA MET A 239 17.78 -3.59 -8.92
C MET A 239 18.44 -4.94 -9.23
N TYR A 240 18.05 -6.01 -8.55
CA TYR A 240 18.61 -7.34 -8.80
C TYR A 240 18.32 -7.87 -10.21
N LYS A 241 17.14 -7.59 -10.76
CA LYS A 241 16.81 -7.93 -12.15
C LYS A 241 17.70 -7.18 -13.13
N ALA A 242 17.95 -5.90 -12.92
CA ALA A 242 18.85 -5.09 -13.76
C ALA A 242 20.29 -5.60 -13.65
N LEU A 243 20.78 -5.94 -12.45
CA LEU A 243 22.10 -6.57 -12.25
C LEU A 243 22.21 -7.89 -13.02
N SER A 244 21.19 -8.74 -12.97
CA SER A 244 21.18 -10.03 -13.71
C SER A 244 21.19 -9.83 -15.22
N ALA A 245 20.72 -8.68 -15.71
CA ALA A 245 20.75 -8.28 -17.12
C ALA A 245 22.04 -7.49 -17.49
N ASN A 246 22.99 -7.35 -16.55
CA ASN A 246 24.19 -6.52 -16.68
C ASN A 246 23.90 -5.03 -16.96
N ASP A 247 22.74 -4.54 -16.54
CA ASP A 247 22.33 -3.13 -16.61
C ASP A 247 22.70 -2.41 -15.30
N LEU A 248 23.95 -1.99 -15.15
CA LEU A 248 24.43 -1.30 -13.95
C LEU A 248 23.76 0.05 -13.74
N THR A 249 23.42 0.76 -14.82
CA THR A 249 22.75 2.06 -14.75
C THR A 249 21.32 1.92 -14.26
N GLY A 250 20.57 0.97 -14.81
CA GLY A 250 19.22 0.64 -14.35
C GLY A 250 19.23 0.12 -12.91
N ALA A 251 20.21 -0.70 -12.53
CA ALA A 251 20.37 -1.17 -11.17
C ALA A 251 20.60 -0.01 -10.18
N ARG A 252 21.49 0.94 -10.52
CA ARG A 252 21.72 2.14 -9.70
C ARG A 252 20.45 2.99 -9.55
N ALA A 253 19.74 3.23 -10.64
CA ALA A 253 18.50 4.00 -10.60
C ALA A 253 17.44 3.33 -9.70
N ALA A 254 17.30 1.99 -9.79
CA ALA A 254 16.41 1.23 -8.92
C ALA A 254 16.83 1.28 -7.45
N ALA A 255 18.13 1.15 -7.15
CA ALA A 255 18.67 1.27 -5.80
C ALA A 255 18.44 2.68 -5.20
N GLN A 256 18.64 3.74 -5.99
CA GLN A 256 18.35 5.11 -5.58
C GLN A 256 16.86 5.30 -5.25
N LYS A 257 15.98 4.71 -6.06
CA LYS A 257 14.53 4.77 -5.78
C LYS A 257 14.17 3.95 -4.54
N ALA A 258 14.76 2.78 -4.33
CA ALA A 258 14.62 2.01 -3.09
C ALA A 258 15.07 2.83 -1.86
N ASN A 259 16.21 3.53 -1.97
CA ASN A 259 16.75 4.38 -0.92
C ASN A 259 15.83 5.57 -0.59
N SER A 260 15.15 6.13 -1.57
CA SER A 260 14.20 7.23 -1.33
C SER A 260 13.03 6.82 -0.43
N TYR A 261 12.66 5.54 -0.40
CA TYR A 261 11.64 4.98 0.49
C TYR A 261 12.20 4.48 1.82
N SER A 262 13.46 4.07 1.88
CA SER A 262 14.11 3.56 3.10
C SER A 262 15.53 4.12 3.26
N PRO A 263 15.67 5.42 3.56
CA PRO A 263 16.96 6.11 3.58
C PRO A 263 17.91 5.65 4.71
N ASN A 264 17.41 4.88 5.66
CA ASN A 264 18.20 4.30 6.76
C ASN A 264 18.44 2.79 6.55
N ASN A 265 18.30 2.28 5.33
CA ASN A 265 18.57 0.88 5.02
C ASN A 265 20.04 0.69 4.63
N ARG A 266 20.84 0.19 5.57
CA ARG A 266 22.25 -0.11 5.36
C ARG A 266 22.53 -0.94 4.11
N GLY A 267 21.72 -1.96 3.84
CA GLY A 267 21.89 -2.85 2.69
C GLY A 267 21.81 -2.10 1.36
N ILE A 268 20.90 -1.14 1.26
CA ILE A 268 20.75 -0.31 0.06
C ILE A 268 21.97 0.60 -0.14
N HIS A 269 22.48 1.21 0.93
CA HIS A 269 23.71 2.04 0.87
C HIS A 269 24.92 1.21 0.44
N LEU A 270 25.05 -0.03 0.92
CA LEU A 270 26.09 -0.93 0.43
C LEU A 270 25.96 -1.21 -1.07
N GLN A 271 24.74 -1.53 -1.55
CA GLN A 271 24.51 -1.76 -2.98
C GLN A 271 24.81 -0.51 -3.84
N LEU A 272 24.38 0.66 -3.36
CA LEU A 272 24.72 1.93 -4.03
C LEU A 272 26.22 2.19 -4.05
N GLY A 273 26.92 1.90 -2.97
CA GLY A 273 28.38 1.99 -2.91
C GLY A 273 29.06 1.13 -3.98
N PHE A 274 28.68 -0.14 -4.11
CA PHE A 274 29.17 -1.04 -5.13
C PHE A 274 28.84 -0.60 -6.56
N LEU A 275 27.60 -0.20 -6.79
CA LEU A 275 27.13 0.24 -8.11
C LEU A 275 27.83 1.53 -8.56
N ASN A 276 28.00 2.49 -7.66
CA ASN A 276 28.73 3.73 -7.96
C ASN A 276 30.19 3.43 -8.29
N TYR A 277 30.86 2.53 -7.54
CA TYR A 277 32.23 2.12 -7.86
C TYR A 277 32.30 1.45 -9.25
N ALA A 278 31.42 0.51 -9.54
CA ALA A 278 31.37 -0.20 -10.81
C ALA A 278 31.15 0.75 -12.02
N LEU A 279 30.42 1.84 -11.80
CA LEU A 279 30.18 2.90 -12.80
C LEU A 279 31.28 3.98 -12.84
N GLY A 280 32.36 3.82 -12.05
CA GLY A 280 33.48 4.75 -12.01
C GLY A 280 33.29 5.96 -11.08
N ASP A 281 32.18 6.03 -10.36
CA ASP A 281 31.80 7.16 -9.50
C ASP A 281 32.29 6.94 -8.05
N LYS A 282 33.63 6.97 -7.90
CA LYS A 282 34.32 6.61 -6.66
C LYS A 282 33.95 7.54 -5.48
N VAL A 283 33.61 8.79 -5.75
CA VAL A 283 33.22 9.76 -4.71
C VAL A 283 31.88 9.38 -4.11
N LEU A 284 30.86 9.21 -4.95
CA LEU A 284 29.53 8.76 -4.48
C LEU A 284 29.58 7.36 -3.85
N SER A 285 30.49 6.50 -4.35
CA SER A 285 30.70 5.19 -3.73
C SER A 285 31.14 5.31 -2.27
N LEU A 286 32.14 6.16 -1.98
CA LEU A 286 32.63 6.38 -0.62
C LEU A 286 31.57 7.03 0.29
N GLU A 287 30.79 7.96 -0.26
CA GLU A 287 29.67 8.58 0.49
C GLU A 287 28.64 7.53 0.93
N GLU A 288 28.24 6.64 0.03
CA GLU A 288 27.26 5.60 0.34
C GLU A 288 27.81 4.55 1.32
N PHE A 289 29.08 4.16 1.20
CA PHE A 289 29.73 3.29 2.17
C PHE A 289 29.91 3.97 3.54
N SER A 290 30.13 5.28 3.59
CA SER A 290 30.16 6.02 4.86
C SER A 290 28.80 5.96 5.57
N LYS A 291 27.71 6.20 4.85
CA LYS A 291 26.36 6.07 5.40
C LYS A 291 26.07 4.65 5.89
N ALA A 292 26.46 3.64 5.12
CA ALA A 292 26.30 2.24 5.54
C ALA A 292 27.06 1.93 6.84
N ARG A 293 28.24 2.52 7.03
CA ARG A 293 29.04 2.41 8.25
C ARG A 293 28.41 3.12 9.42
N GLU A 294 27.92 4.36 9.23
CA GLU A 294 27.24 5.13 10.28
C GLU A 294 26.02 4.40 10.83
N LEU A 295 25.26 3.72 9.96
CA LEU A 295 24.11 2.92 10.35
C LEU A 295 24.46 1.67 11.15
N ARG A 296 25.62 1.05 10.94
CA ARG A 296 26.15 -0.10 11.71
C ARG A 296 27.66 -0.10 11.72
N PRO A 297 28.30 0.61 12.64
CA PRO A 297 29.76 0.71 12.73
C PRO A 297 30.42 -0.65 12.97
N ASP A 298 29.86 -1.46 13.86
CA ASP A 298 30.44 -2.73 14.31
C ASP A 298 30.44 -3.83 13.23
N ASP A 299 29.64 -3.66 12.18
CA ASP A 299 29.44 -4.64 11.10
C ASP A 299 30.09 -4.17 9.78
N PHE A 300 30.90 -3.12 9.80
CA PHE A 300 31.55 -2.60 8.61
C PHE A 300 33.03 -3.07 8.54
N GLY A 301 33.20 -4.38 8.27
CA GLY A 301 34.52 -5.02 8.16
C GLY A 301 34.97 -5.29 6.70
N LYS A 302 36.24 -5.68 6.53
CA LYS A 302 36.80 -6.06 5.22
C LYS A 302 36.34 -7.44 4.74
N SER A 303 35.85 -8.29 5.64
CA SER A 303 35.57 -9.72 5.38
C SER A 303 34.69 -9.94 4.14
N TRP A 304 33.67 -9.13 3.95
CA TRP A 304 32.78 -9.25 2.79
C TRP A 304 33.47 -8.90 1.43
N LEU A 305 34.55 -8.12 1.44
CA LEU A 305 35.38 -7.87 0.26
C LEU A 305 36.37 -9.02 0.02
N ASP A 306 36.89 -9.61 1.09
CA ASP A 306 37.95 -10.62 1.01
C ASP A 306 37.40 -11.99 0.59
N GLU A 307 36.15 -12.28 0.90
CA GLU A 307 35.48 -13.57 0.65
C GLU A 307 34.92 -13.73 -0.78
N SER A 308 34.93 -12.68 -1.61
CA SER A 308 34.31 -12.72 -2.94
C SER A 308 35.33 -12.70 -4.07
N ASP A 309 35.24 -13.70 -4.96
CA ASP A 309 36.01 -13.78 -6.23
C ASP A 309 35.39 -12.94 -7.37
N SER A 310 34.35 -12.16 -7.08
CA SER A 310 33.73 -11.27 -8.06
C SER A 310 34.77 -10.31 -8.69
N PRO A 311 34.79 -10.13 -10.03
CA PRO A 311 35.69 -9.17 -10.70
C PRO A 311 35.56 -7.75 -10.13
N LEU A 312 34.36 -7.33 -9.70
CA LEU A 312 34.13 -6.04 -9.08
C LEU A 312 34.88 -5.91 -7.75
N PHE A 313 34.79 -6.88 -6.86
CA PHE A 313 35.44 -6.86 -5.57
C PHE A 313 36.98 -7.00 -5.72
N LYS A 314 37.45 -7.77 -6.70
CA LYS A 314 38.85 -7.81 -7.03
C LYS A 314 39.36 -6.43 -7.48
N SER A 315 38.63 -5.76 -8.39
CA SER A 315 38.98 -4.40 -8.83
C SER A 315 39.02 -3.41 -7.67
N MET A 316 38.08 -3.51 -6.72
CA MET A 316 38.10 -2.66 -5.51
C MET A 316 39.31 -2.93 -4.63
N ARG A 317 39.66 -4.22 -4.36
CA ARG A 317 40.85 -4.59 -3.56
C ARG A 317 42.14 -4.11 -4.17
N ASP A 318 42.23 -4.14 -5.50
CA ASP A 318 43.42 -3.72 -6.24
C ASP A 318 43.57 -2.19 -6.27
N ASP A 319 42.50 -1.43 -6.07
CA ASP A 319 42.47 0.04 -5.97
C ASP A 319 42.90 0.50 -4.56
N LYS A 320 44.22 0.58 -4.36
CA LYS A 320 44.81 0.88 -3.05
C LYS A 320 44.40 2.24 -2.50
N ASP A 321 44.23 3.24 -3.37
CA ASP A 321 43.84 4.60 -2.97
C ASP A 321 42.38 4.63 -2.51
N PHE A 322 41.50 3.93 -3.23
CA PHE A 322 40.11 3.77 -2.83
C PHE A 322 40.01 3.01 -1.51
N MET A 323 40.72 1.88 -1.38
CA MET A 323 40.68 1.05 -0.16
C MET A 323 41.23 1.78 1.07
N LYS A 324 42.26 2.63 0.90
CA LYS A 324 42.76 3.48 1.99
C LYS A 324 41.74 4.50 2.47
N LYS A 325 40.89 5.04 1.58
CA LYS A 325 39.79 5.95 1.92
C LYS A 325 38.62 5.20 2.52
N LEU A 326 38.33 4.02 1.99
CA LEU A 326 37.22 3.17 2.48
C LEU A 326 37.54 2.61 3.88
N PHE A 327 38.77 2.23 4.16
CA PHE A 327 39.28 1.68 5.43
C PHE A 327 40.52 2.45 5.90
N PRO A 328 40.36 3.67 6.43
CA PRO A 328 41.50 4.47 6.89
C PRO A 328 42.17 3.77 8.07
N PRO A 329 43.53 3.92 8.19
CA PRO A 329 44.30 3.25 9.24
C PRO A 329 43.89 3.59 10.66
N ASP A 330 43.35 4.79 10.88
CA ASP A 330 42.97 5.34 12.18
C ASP A 330 41.51 5.11 12.55
N GLY A 331 40.78 4.30 11.80
CA GLY A 331 39.39 3.91 12.10
C GLY A 331 38.33 5.02 11.91
N VAL A 332 38.73 6.25 11.61
CA VAL A 332 37.84 7.37 11.35
C VAL A 332 37.78 7.66 9.85
N PRO A 333 36.61 7.55 9.20
CA PRO A 333 36.50 7.98 7.81
C PRO A 333 36.66 9.50 7.72
N PRO A 334 37.27 10.04 6.63
CA PRO A 334 37.26 11.48 6.39
C PRO A 334 35.79 11.94 6.33
N ALA A 335 35.50 13.05 7.04
CA ALA A 335 34.21 13.70 6.90
C ALA A 335 33.95 14.01 5.42
N PRO A 336 32.71 13.84 4.91
CA PRO A 336 32.40 14.24 3.54
C PRO A 336 32.75 15.71 3.37
N ASP A 337 33.51 16.00 2.30
CA ASP A 337 33.90 17.39 1.98
C ASP A 337 32.65 18.27 1.99
N ALA A 338 32.56 19.16 2.97
CA ALA A 338 31.53 20.17 3.04
C ALA A 338 31.56 20.91 1.69
N LYS A 339 30.49 20.78 0.91
CA LYS A 339 30.34 21.54 -0.35
C LYS A 339 30.64 23.00 -0.01
N LYS A 340 31.76 23.51 -0.50
CA LYS A 340 32.05 24.94 -0.47
C LYS A 340 30.87 25.62 -1.12
N GLY A 341 30.08 26.31 -0.30
CA GLY A 341 28.99 27.12 -0.79
C GLY A 341 29.49 28.04 -1.89
N SER A 342 29.00 27.87 -3.06
CA SER A 342 29.11 28.88 -4.09
C SER A 342 28.19 30.02 -3.68
N ASN A 343 28.76 31.00 -2.98
CA ASN A 343 28.25 32.36 -3.02
C ASN A 343 28.40 32.85 -4.46
N GLN A 344 27.30 32.95 -5.18
CA GLN A 344 26.96 34.08 -6.07
C GLN A 344 25.49 34.05 -6.38
#